data_46d35742e320938937ccad0f3c142c68
#
_entry.id   46d35742e320938937ccad0f3c142c68
#
_cell.length_a   1.000
_cell.length_b   1.000
_cell.length_c   1.000
_cell.angle_alpha   90.00
_cell.angle_beta   90.00
_cell.angle_gamma   90.00
#
_symmetry.space_group_name_H-M   'P 1'
#
loop_
_entity.id
_entity.type
_entity.pdbx_description
1 polymer ?
#
loop_
_entity_poly.entity_id
_entity_poly.type
_entity_poly.pdbx_seq_one_letter_code
_entity_poly.pdbx_strand_id
1 'polypeptide(L)'
;MKKSRVTYHFLLLTMLSLALSSCYTHRVVGLLQDDPKLPQYEKAKYEPYRIAVNDEVVYRLITMDETIAKAMQSQTNGNDVSSYRVYSDGTVDIPFIEPIRLEGLTLKEAEDTLRNHLRQIIPDAEVKVSLYNKTFTIIGDINSGTFNVYKDKLTIFQALAMSGDLANSGDRRHVRIIRPHGNDEPEVLEFDIRSNTVIDSKYYYVYPNDVIYVSRSPGSFYKVSSYSGFVAIVSSSLSLLIAVLNYTTLF
;
A
#
# COMPACT_ATOMS: atom_id res chain seq x y z
N MET A 1 59.75 -21.77 4.38
CA MET A 1 59.42 -20.34 4.57
C MET A 1 58.82 -19.62 3.34
N LYS A 2 59.18 -19.96 2.10
CA LYS A 2 58.61 -19.29 0.89
C LYS A 2 57.14 -19.65 0.58
N LYS A 3 56.70 -20.91 0.83
CA LYS A 3 55.32 -21.38 0.63
C LYS A 3 54.29 -20.66 1.57
N SER A 4 54.67 -20.37 2.79
CA SER A 4 53.82 -19.69 3.78
C SER A 4 53.48 -18.24 3.38
N ARG A 5 54.40 -17.52 2.75
CA ARG A 5 54.17 -16.13 2.32
C ARG A 5 53.20 -16.05 1.12
N VAL A 6 53.26 -16.98 0.20
CA VAL A 6 52.38 -17.03 -0.97
C VAL A 6 50.91 -17.34 -0.53
N THR A 7 50.74 -18.29 0.37
CA THR A 7 49.42 -18.58 0.94
C THR A 7 48.85 -17.38 1.70
N TYR A 8 49.65 -16.62 2.43
CA TYR A 8 49.20 -15.44 3.16
C TYR A 8 48.77 -14.32 2.22
N HIS A 9 49.48 -14.04 1.13
CA HIS A 9 49.07 -13.04 0.14
C HIS A 9 47.86 -13.47 -0.66
N PHE A 10 47.70 -14.74 -0.99
CA PHE A 10 46.48 -15.25 -1.66
C PHE A 10 45.26 -15.11 -0.77
N LEU A 11 45.41 -15.36 0.51
CA LEU A 11 44.37 -15.26 1.55
C LEU A 11 43.96 -13.80 1.79
N LEU A 12 44.93 -12.89 1.81
CA LEU A 12 44.68 -11.45 1.94
C LEU A 12 43.99 -10.90 0.69
N LEU A 13 44.33 -11.39 -0.50
CA LEU A 13 43.69 -11.00 -1.76
C LEU A 13 42.26 -11.51 -1.86
N THR A 14 41.95 -12.73 -1.42
CA THR A 14 40.59 -13.27 -1.40
C THR A 14 39.74 -12.54 -0.36
N MET A 15 40.27 -12.20 0.80
CA MET A 15 39.57 -11.40 1.81
C MET A 15 39.26 -9.98 1.31
N LEU A 16 40.21 -9.36 0.60
CA LEU A 16 40.04 -8.04 -0.01
C LEU A 16 38.98 -8.07 -1.12
N SER A 17 38.95 -9.12 -1.96
CA SER A 17 37.96 -9.28 -3.02
C SER A 17 36.54 -9.49 -2.49
N LEU A 18 36.39 -10.22 -1.39
CA LEU A 18 35.10 -10.40 -0.69
C LEU A 18 34.61 -9.10 -0.03
N ALA A 19 35.53 -8.28 0.50
CA ALA A 19 35.17 -6.97 1.07
C ALA A 19 34.71 -5.96 0.01
N LEU A 20 35.20 -6.06 -1.22
CA LEU A 20 34.84 -5.16 -2.33
C LEU A 20 33.51 -5.53 -3.01
N SER A 21 33.00 -6.74 -2.83
CA SER A 21 31.73 -7.20 -3.45
C SER A 21 30.45 -6.74 -2.74
N SER A 22 30.53 -6.08 -1.58
CA SER A 22 29.39 -5.65 -0.76
C SER A 22 28.94 -4.22 -1.02
N CYS A 23 28.93 -3.76 -2.29
CA CYS A 23 28.31 -2.47 -2.60
C CYS A 23 26.79 -2.57 -2.62
N TYR A 24 26.16 -2.25 -1.50
CA TYR A 24 24.73 -1.94 -1.43
C TYR A 24 24.48 -0.62 -2.16
N THR A 25 24.05 -0.73 -3.41
CA THR A 25 23.91 0.43 -4.29
C THR A 25 22.59 1.15 -3.98
N HIS A 26 22.63 2.46 -3.80
CA HIS A 26 21.47 3.37 -3.70
C HIS A 26 20.38 3.08 -4.76
N ARG A 27 20.78 2.60 -5.95
CA ARG A 27 19.90 2.16 -7.03
C ARG A 27 18.91 1.03 -6.65
N VAL A 28 19.21 0.26 -5.63
CA VAL A 28 18.35 -0.88 -5.22
C VAL A 28 17.24 -0.44 -4.28
N VAL A 29 17.48 0.56 -3.46
CA VAL A 29 16.56 1.01 -2.40
C VAL A 29 15.95 2.38 -2.61
N GLY A 30 16.55 3.21 -3.45
CA GLY A 30 16.03 4.55 -3.72
C GLY A 30 14.67 4.48 -4.40
N LEU A 31 13.75 5.34 -3.99
CA LEU A 31 12.46 5.55 -4.63
C LEU A 31 12.56 6.70 -5.64
N LEU A 32 11.63 6.76 -6.58
CA LEU A 32 11.47 7.89 -7.52
C LEU A 32 12.75 8.23 -8.31
N GLN A 33 13.45 7.21 -8.77
CA GLN A 33 14.68 7.38 -9.54
C GLN A 33 14.36 7.74 -10.99
N ASP A 34 15.09 8.71 -11.53
CA ASP A 34 15.09 9.03 -12.95
C ASP A 34 16.19 8.20 -13.65
N ASP A 35 15.94 6.91 -13.83
CA ASP A 35 16.85 5.99 -14.50
C ASP A 35 16.12 5.35 -15.69
N PRO A 36 16.58 5.55 -16.95
CA PRO A 36 15.93 4.97 -18.12
C PRO A 36 15.95 3.44 -18.16
N LYS A 37 16.70 2.79 -17.27
CA LYS A 37 16.71 1.32 -17.11
C LYS A 37 15.54 0.80 -16.27
N LEU A 38 14.84 1.68 -15.54
CA LEU A 38 13.66 1.32 -14.79
C LEU A 38 12.42 1.29 -15.72
N PRO A 39 11.39 0.53 -15.36
CA PRO A 39 10.14 0.53 -16.10
C PRO A 39 9.58 1.95 -16.26
N GLN A 40 9.11 2.26 -17.47
CA GLN A 40 8.47 3.53 -17.79
C GLN A 40 6.97 3.29 -17.85
N TYR A 41 6.21 4.05 -17.05
CA TYR A 41 4.76 3.93 -16.96
C TYR A 41 4.07 5.07 -17.69
N GLU A 42 2.96 4.76 -18.36
CA GLU A 42 2.13 5.75 -19.03
C GLU A 42 1.37 6.59 -18.00
N LYS A 43 1.18 7.87 -18.34
CA LYS A 43 0.36 8.77 -17.53
C LYS A 43 -1.10 8.36 -17.62
N ALA A 44 -1.73 8.23 -16.47
CA ALA A 44 -3.15 7.97 -16.33
C ALA A 44 -3.84 9.15 -15.64
N LYS A 45 -5.07 9.45 -16.06
CA LYS A 45 -5.89 10.43 -15.36
C LYS A 45 -6.42 9.80 -14.06
N TYR A 46 -6.51 10.62 -13.02
CA TYR A 46 -7.20 10.19 -11.80
C TYR A 46 -8.68 9.91 -12.12
N GLU A 47 -9.12 8.73 -11.74
CA GLU A 47 -10.53 8.34 -11.80
C GLU A 47 -11.12 8.40 -10.38
N PRO A 48 -12.26 9.07 -10.18
CA PRO A 48 -12.93 9.05 -8.90
C PRO A 48 -13.34 7.62 -8.53
N TYR A 49 -13.27 7.30 -7.22
CA TYR A 49 -13.77 6.04 -6.71
C TYR A 49 -15.26 5.86 -7.04
N ARG A 50 -15.64 4.67 -7.46
CA ARG A 50 -17.02 4.27 -7.68
C ARG A 50 -17.48 3.35 -6.57
N ILE A 51 -18.64 3.65 -6.01
CA ILE A 51 -19.26 2.87 -4.94
C ILE A 51 -19.39 1.41 -5.38
N ALA A 52 -18.97 0.51 -4.52
CA ALA A 52 -18.99 -0.94 -4.75
C ALA A 52 -19.92 -1.65 -3.76
N VAL A 53 -20.27 -2.90 -4.08
CA VAL A 53 -20.98 -3.78 -3.15
C VAL A 53 -20.20 -3.94 -1.85
N ASN A 54 -20.88 -3.97 -0.72
CA ASN A 54 -20.35 -3.96 0.65
C ASN A 54 -19.71 -2.65 1.12
N ASP A 55 -19.69 -1.59 0.30
CA ASP A 55 -19.37 -0.28 0.83
C ASP A 55 -20.47 0.19 1.82
N GLU A 56 -20.04 0.95 2.80
CA GLU A 56 -20.93 1.61 3.73
C GLU A 56 -21.00 3.10 3.43
N VAL A 57 -22.19 3.54 3.04
CA VAL A 57 -22.47 4.92 2.65
C VAL A 57 -23.08 5.65 3.83
N VAL A 58 -22.59 6.85 4.08
CA VAL A 58 -23.18 7.80 5.00
C VAL A 58 -23.68 8.98 4.21
N TYR A 59 -24.92 9.41 4.45
CA TYR A 59 -25.41 10.65 3.90
C TYR A 59 -25.75 11.67 5.01
N ARG A 60 -25.57 12.92 4.68
CA ARG A 60 -25.99 14.05 5.50
C ARG A 60 -27.04 14.85 4.75
N LEU A 61 -28.27 14.84 5.30
CA LEU A 61 -29.36 15.68 4.82
C LEU A 61 -29.24 17.08 5.40
N ILE A 62 -29.37 18.08 4.55
CA ILE A 62 -29.42 19.50 4.91
C ILE A 62 -30.75 20.05 4.40
N THR A 63 -31.59 20.54 5.29
CA THR A 63 -32.89 21.14 5.01
C THR A 63 -33.17 22.25 6.03
N MET A 64 -34.09 23.15 5.73
CA MET A 64 -34.53 24.21 6.66
C MET A 64 -35.32 23.66 7.84
N ASP A 65 -35.97 22.50 7.68
CA ASP A 65 -36.70 21.85 8.78
C ASP A 65 -35.76 20.90 9.56
N GLU A 66 -35.26 21.39 10.69
CA GLU A 66 -34.40 20.58 11.57
C GLU A 66 -35.07 19.34 12.12
N THR A 67 -36.42 19.31 12.26
CA THR A 67 -37.17 18.18 12.80
C THR A 67 -37.10 17.03 11.80
N ILE A 68 -37.33 17.32 10.54
CA ILE A 68 -37.23 16.34 9.45
C ILE A 68 -35.77 15.86 9.34
N ALA A 69 -34.78 16.77 9.35
CA ALA A 69 -33.39 16.40 9.28
C ALA A 69 -32.98 15.43 10.40
N LYS A 70 -33.40 15.71 11.63
CA LYS A 70 -33.18 14.84 12.80
C LYS A 70 -33.91 13.50 12.68
N ALA A 71 -35.18 13.49 12.26
CA ALA A 71 -35.94 12.27 12.11
C ALA A 71 -35.35 11.31 11.07
N MET A 72 -34.84 11.82 9.96
CA MET A 72 -34.21 11.01 8.90
C MET A 72 -32.78 10.56 9.20
N GLN A 73 -32.06 11.28 10.05
CA GLN A 73 -30.69 10.94 10.44
C GLN A 73 -30.63 10.23 11.81
N SER A 74 -31.68 10.30 12.62
CA SER A 74 -31.70 9.84 14.01
C SER A 74 -32.16 8.40 14.14
N GLN A 75 -31.47 7.46 13.53
CA GLN A 75 -31.65 6.03 13.84
C GLN A 75 -30.61 5.49 14.82
N THR A 76 -29.84 6.33 15.50
CA THR A 76 -28.81 5.89 16.43
C THR A 76 -28.93 6.52 17.81
N ASN A 77 -28.86 5.66 18.82
CA ASN A 77 -28.72 6.04 20.22
C ASN A 77 -27.31 6.56 20.47
N GLY A 78 -27.08 7.85 20.37
CA GLY A 78 -25.79 8.44 20.70
C GLY A 78 -25.01 8.99 19.50
N ASN A 79 -23.72 9.20 19.67
CA ASN A 79 -22.83 9.89 18.72
C ASN A 79 -22.48 9.09 17.43
N ASP A 80 -23.15 7.98 17.15
CA ASP A 80 -22.83 7.16 15.98
C ASP A 80 -23.58 7.64 14.74
N VAL A 81 -22.84 7.79 13.67
CA VAL A 81 -23.37 8.15 12.35
C VAL A 81 -23.96 6.89 11.72
N SER A 82 -25.24 6.96 11.30
CA SER A 82 -25.87 5.83 10.59
C SER A 82 -25.21 5.61 9.25
N SER A 83 -24.63 4.42 9.06
CA SER A 83 -24.13 3.98 7.76
C SER A 83 -25.11 3.01 7.11
N TYR A 84 -25.15 3.02 5.79
CA TYR A 84 -26.03 2.20 4.97
C TYR A 84 -25.19 1.35 4.03
N ARG A 85 -25.33 0.03 4.12
CA ARG A 85 -24.56 -0.91 3.29
C ARG A 85 -25.12 -0.98 1.88
N VAL A 86 -24.22 -1.02 0.90
CA VAL A 86 -24.57 -1.36 -0.48
C VAL A 86 -24.71 -2.88 -0.58
N TYR A 87 -25.91 -3.34 -0.88
CA TYR A 87 -26.24 -4.76 -1.00
C TYR A 87 -25.69 -5.38 -2.30
N SER A 88 -25.84 -6.71 -2.41
CA SER A 88 -25.34 -7.48 -3.57
C SER A 88 -26.04 -7.12 -4.89
N ASP A 89 -27.21 -6.54 -4.86
CA ASP A 89 -27.95 -6.01 -6.02
C ASP A 89 -27.54 -4.58 -6.39
N GLY A 90 -26.61 -3.99 -5.62
CA GLY A 90 -26.10 -2.64 -5.81
C GLY A 90 -27.00 -1.54 -5.19
N THR A 91 -28.03 -1.92 -4.45
CA THR A 91 -28.98 -0.97 -3.82
C THR A 91 -28.57 -0.65 -2.38
N VAL A 92 -29.12 0.45 -1.88
CA VAL A 92 -29.00 0.90 -0.50
C VAL A 92 -30.41 1.19 0.04
N ASP A 93 -30.71 0.65 1.23
CA ASP A 93 -31.98 0.90 1.92
C ASP A 93 -31.83 2.11 2.84
N ILE A 94 -32.45 3.22 2.46
CA ILE A 94 -32.50 4.43 3.28
C ILE A 94 -33.94 4.57 3.79
N PRO A 95 -34.16 4.82 5.08
CA PRO A 95 -35.51 4.97 5.65
C PRO A 95 -36.32 6.01 4.89
N PHE A 96 -37.62 5.70 4.73
CA PHE A 96 -38.65 6.56 4.12
C PHE A 96 -38.54 6.77 2.60
N ILE A 97 -37.60 6.15 1.93
CA ILE A 97 -37.47 6.14 0.46
C ILE A 97 -37.32 4.73 -0.06
N GLU A 98 -37.69 4.51 -1.32
CA GLU A 98 -37.49 3.21 -1.95
C GLU A 98 -35.99 2.90 -2.09
N PRO A 99 -35.59 1.59 -2.12
CA PRO A 99 -34.19 1.21 -2.32
C PRO A 99 -33.58 1.86 -3.56
N ILE A 100 -32.43 2.49 -3.39
CA ILE A 100 -31.76 3.25 -4.46
C ILE A 100 -30.47 2.54 -4.88
N ARG A 101 -30.27 2.35 -6.19
CA ARG A 101 -29.04 1.82 -6.72
C ARG A 101 -27.94 2.87 -6.69
N LEU A 102 -26.89 2.62 -5.92
CA LEU A 102 -25.71 3.47 -5.80
C LEU A 102 -24.44 2.82 -6.33
N GLU A 103 -24.43 1.51 -6.55
CA GLU A 103 -23.29 0.79 -7.14
C GLU A 103 -22.89 1.39 -8.47
N GLY A 104 -21.57 1.55 -8.69
CA GLY A 104 -20.97 2.11 -9.90
C GLY A 104 -21.02 3.63 -10.00
N LEU A 105 -21.76 4.31 -9.11
CA LEU A 105 -21.77 5.77 -9.06
C LEU A 105 -20.56 6.32 -8.31
N THR A 106 -20.06 7.46 -8.74
CA THR A 106 -19.15 8.27 -7.91
C THR A 106 -19.90 8.88 -6.73
N LEU A 107 -19.19 9.32 -5.69
CA LEU A 107 -19.85 9.98 -4.55
C LEU A 107 -20.68 11.19 -4.98
N LYS A 108 -20.23 11.92 -5.99
CA LYS A 108 -20.96 13.08 -6.52
C LYS A 108 -22.25 12.69 -7.24
N GLU A 109 -22.19 11.65 -8.08
CA GLU A 109 -23.38 11.10 -8.75
C GLU A 109 -24.38 10.52 -7.73
N ALA A 110 -23.88 9.87 -6.66
CA ALA A 110 -24.70 9.39 -5.55
C ALA A 110 -25.38 10.55 -4.78
N GLU A 111 -24.65 11.65 -4.51
CA GLU A 111 -25.25 12.87 -3.93
C GLU A 111 -26.41 13.38 -4.78
N ASP A 112 -26.20 13.49 -6.09
CA ASP A 112 -27.21 14.00 -7.02
C ASP A 112 -28.41 13.06 -7.11
N THR A 113 -28.18 11.74 -7.11
CA THR A 113 -29.23 10.72 -7.14
C THR A 113 -30.07 10.78 -5.85
N LEU A 114 -29.43 10.75 -4.68
CA LEU A 114 -30.13 10.83 -3.40
C LEU A 114 -30.88 12.15 -3.24
N ARG A 115 -30.29 13.26 -3.65
CA ARG A 115 -30.95 14.58 -3.61
C ARG A 115 -32.24 14.57 -4.44
N ASN A 116 -32.19 14.01 -5.64
CA ASN A 116 -33.38 13.97 -6.51
C ASN A 116 -34.50 13.14 -5.93
N HIS A 117 -34.22 12.02 -5.26
CA HIS A 117 -35.21 11.20 -4.57
C HIS A 117 -35.77 11.91 -3.33
N LEU A 118 -34.88 12.49 -2.51
CA LEU A 118 -35.32 13.18 -1.29
C LEU A 118 -36.12 14.45 -1.58
N ARG A 119 -35.83 15.17 -2.65
CA ARG A 119 -36.62 16.37 -3.06
C ARG A 119 -38.05 16.09 -3.47
N GLN A 120 -38.41 14.85 -3.73
CA GLN A 120 -39.83 14.47 -3.93
C GLN A 120 -40.62 14.57 -2.63
N ILE A 121 -39.97 14.44 -1.48
CA ILE A 121 -40.60 14.48 -0.14
C ILE A 121 -40.21 15.79 0.56
N ILE A 122 -39.00 16.26 0.40
CA ILE A 122 -38.42 17.45 1.05
C ILE A 122 -37.90 18.38 -0.03
N PRO A 123 -38.67 19.37 -0.49
CA PRO A 123 -38.34 20.19 -1.67
C PRO A 123 -37.00 20.94 -1.58
N ASP A 124 -36.56 21.30 -0.38
CA ASP A 124 -35.31 22.02 -0.11
C ASP A 124 -34.16 21.10 0.28
N ALA A 125 -34.31 19.78 0.10
CA ALA A 125 -33.24 18.81 0.45
C ALA A 125 -31.96 19.05 -0.30
N GLU A 126 -30.87 19.20 0.46
CA GLU A 126 -29.48 19.08 -0.02
C GLU A 126 -28.80 17.88 0.65
N VAL A 127 -27.97 17.16 -0.10
CA VAL A 127 -27.38 15.91 0.36
C VAL A 127 -25.88 15.95 0.17
N LYS A 128 -25.15 15.49 1.19
CA LYS A 128 -23.73 15.14 1.12
C LYS A 128 -23.57 13.66 1.37
N VAL A 129 -22.76 12.99 0.54
CA VAL A 129 -22.48 11.56 0.63
C VAL A 129 -21.01 11.32 0.89
N SER A 130 -20.71 10.39 1.78
CA SER A 130 -19.37 9.92 2.06
C SER A 130 -19.39 8.42 2.31
N LEU A 131 -18.23 7.76 2.18
CA LEU A 131 -18.08 6.38 2.62
C LEU A 131 -17.66 6.35 4.09
N TYR A 132 -18.24 5.44 4.85
CA TYR A 132 -17.92 5.21 6.27
C TYR A 132 -16.65 4.36 6.41
N ASN A 133 -16.55 3.29 5.62
CA ASN A 133 -15.51 2.26 5.71
C ASN A 133 -14.36 2.47 4.68
N LYS A 134 -13.95 3.71 4.45
CA LYS A 134 -12.82 4.04 3.56
C LYS A 134 -11.50 3.53 4.15
N THR A 135 -11.17 2.27 3.92
CA THR A 135 -9.89 1.70 4.37
C THR A 135 -9.14 1.03 3.23
N PHE A 136 -7.82 0.92 3.36
CA PHE A 136 -6.98 0.06 2.54
C PHE A 136 -6.11 -0.80 3.46
N THR A 137 -5.64 -1.93 2.97
CA THR A 137 -4.84 -2.87 3.74
C THR A 137 -3.43 -2.96 3.17
N ILE A 138 -2.43 -3.01 4.03
CA ILE A 138 -1.04 -3.27 3.64
C ILE A 138 -0.60 -4.58 4.27
N ILE A 139 0.06 -5.44 3.49
CA ILE A 139 0.61 -6.73 3.94
C ILE A 139 1.98 -7.02 3.33
N GLY A 140 2.75 -7.87 3.97
CA GLY A 140 4.04 -8.35 3.48
C GLY A 140 5.23 -7.88 4.30
N ASP A 141 6.34 -7.58 3.63
CA ASP A 141 7.60 -7.15 4.27
C ASP A 141 7.60 -5.64 4.57
N ILE A 142 6.60 -5.24 5.32
CA ILE A 142 6.27 -3.88 5.75
C ILE A 142 5.42 -4.01 7.01
N ASN A 143 5.28 -2.94 7.78
CA ASN A 143 4.38 -2.98 8.93
C ASN A 143 2.93 -3.14 8.46
N SER A 144 2.43 -4.38 8.56
CA SER A 144 1.11 -4.77 8.03
C SER A 144 -0.02 -4.21 8.88
N GLY A 145 -1.11 -3.80 8.24
CA GLY A 145 -2.27 -3.24 8.92
C GLY A 145 -3.34 -2.73 7.95
N THR A 146 -4.47 -2.31 8.52
CA THR A 146 -5.55 -1.64 7.80
C THR A 146 -5.54 -0.17 8.19
N PHE A 147 -5.59 0.71 7.21
CA PHE A 147 -5.44 2.15 7.35
C PHE A 147 -6.60 2.90 6.68
N ASN A 148 -6.96 4.06 7.22
CA ASN A 148 -8.03 4.88 6.66
C ASN A 148 -7.58 5.66 5.42
N VAL A 149 -8.43 5.67 4.39
CA VAL A 149 -8.31 6.58 3.25
C VAL A 149 -8.86 7.95 3.66
N TYR A 150 -8.01 8.82 4.21
CA TYR A 150 -8.44 10.10 4.78
C TYR A 150 -8.69 11.20 3.73
N LYS A 151 -8.37 10.96 2.47
CA LYS A 151 -8.60 11.89 1.35
C LYS A 151 -8.78 11.16 0.02
N ASP A 152 -9.47 11.79 -0.92
CA ASP A 152 -9.83 11.17 -2.19
C ASP A 152 -8.65 10.88 -3.13
N LYS A 153 -7.52 11.60 -2.99
CA LYS A 153 -6.30 11.39 -3.77
C LYS A 153 -5.15 10.95 -2.87
N LEU A 154 -5.36 9.86 -2.15
CA LEU A 154 -4.28 9.25 -1.36
C LEU A 154 -3.28 8.60 -2.31
N THR A 155 -2.00 8.97 -2.20
CA THR A 155 -0.96 8.39 -3.06
C THR A 155 -0.37 7.13 -2.45
N ILE A 156 0.19 6.25 -3.27
CA ILE A 156 0.87 5.03 -2.82
C ILE A 156 2.01 5.35 -1.84
N PHE A 157 2.74 6.46 -2.05
CA PHE A 157 3.80 6.88 -1.15
C PHE A 157 3.28 7.30 0.23
N GLN A 158 2.12 7.97 0.27
CA GLN A 158 1.47 8.32 1.53
C GLN A 158 0.92 7.08 2.25
N ALA A 159 0.35 6.15 1.50
CA ALA A 159 -0.12 4.88 2.05
C ALA A 159 1.02 4.09 2.70
N LEU A 160 2.15 3.96 2.03
CA LEU A 160 3.35 3.31 2.57
C LEU A 160 3.91 4.05 3.78
N ALA A 161 3.93 5.38 3.77
CA ALA A 161 4.36 6.19 4.91
C ALA A 161 3.47 5.99 6.15
N MET A 162 2.15 5.77 5.98
CA MET A 162 1.24 5.45 7.09
C MET A 162 1.58 4.14 7.80
N SER A 163 2.15 3.18 7.08
CA SER A 163 2.62 1.91 7.65
C SER A 163 4.05 1.95 8.20
N GLY A 164 4.76 3.09 8.09
CA GLY A 164 6.12 3.23 8.60
C GLY A 164 7.21 2.97 7.57
N ASP A 165 6.87 3.07 6.27
CA ASP A 165 7.77 2.88 5.13
C ASP A 165 8.17 1.41 4.86
N LEU A 166 8.76 1.17 3.71
CA LEU A 166 9.22 -0.13 3.24
C LEU A 166 10.45 -0.60 4.03
N ALA A 167 10.39 -1.83 4.55
CA ALA A 167 11.55 -2.45 5.16
C ALA A 167 12.73 -2.52 4.16
N ASN A 168 13.96 -2.54 4.67
CA ASN A 168 15.15 -2.70 3.83
C ASN A 168 15.17 -4.02 3.06
N SER A 169 14.47 -5.03 3.58
CA SER A 169 14.27 -6.35 2.97
C SER A 169 13.13 -6.38 1.94
N GLY A 170 12.25 -5.39 1.92
CA GLY A 170 11.11 -5.32 1.00
C GLY A 170 11.53 -5.18 -0.46
N ASP A 171 10.85 -5.91 -1.34
CA ASP A 171 11.10 -5.85 -2.77
C ASP A 171 10.35 -4.68 -3.41
N ARG A 172 11.09 -3.63 -3.68
CA ARG A 172 10.59 -2.41 -4.32
C ARG A 172 10.29 -2.55 -5.81
N ARG A 173 10.74 -3.67 -6.42
CA ARG A 173 10.54 -3.93 -7.86
C ARG A 173 9.17 -4.53 -8.14
N HIS A 174 8.59 -5.23 -7.17
CA HIS A 174 7.35 -5.99 -7.33
C HIS A 174 6.36 -5.63 -6.23
N VAL A 175 6.00 -4.34 -6.17
CA VAL A 175 4.89 -3.89 -5.33
C VAL A 175 3.59 -4.18 -6.07
N ARG A 176 2.61 -4.77 -5.37
CA ARG A 176 1.31 -5.13 -5.96
C ARG A 176 0.19 -4.38 -5.27
N ILE A 177 -0.74 -3.89 -6.06
CA ILE A 177 -2.04 -3.43 -5.58
C ILE A 177 -3.07 -4.43 -6.09
N ILE A 178 -3.81 -5.04 -5.18
CA ILE A 178 -4.96 -5.90 -5.49
C ILE A 178 -6.18 -5.01 -5.29
N ARG A 179 -6.85 -4.68 -6.38
CA ARG A 179 -7.99 -3.76 -6.42
C ARG A 179 -9.26 -4.54 -6.72
N PRO A 180 -10.24 -4.58 -5.80
CA PRO A 180 -11.52 -5.21 -6.07
C PRO A 180 -12.29 -4.41 -7.12
N HIS A 181 -12.98 -5.12 -8.00
CA HIS A 181 -13.86 -4.56 -9.04
C HIS A 181 -15.28 -5.07 -8.84
N GLY A 182 -16.00 -4.49 -7.89
CA GLY A 182 -17.39 -4.88 -7.61
C GLY A 182 -17.55 -6.40 -7.44
N ASN A 183 -18.32 -7.03 -8.33
CA ASN A 183 -18.54 -8.49 -8.38
C ASN A 183 -17.56 -9.22 -9.35
N ASP A 184 -16.70 -8.50 -10.04
CA ASP A 184 -15.72 -9.05 -10.98
C ASP A 184 -14.46 -9.54 -10.28
N GLU A 185 -13.60 -10.24 -11.04
CA GLU A 185 -12.30 -10.64 -10.53
C GLU A 185 -11.44 -9.40 -10.16
N PRO A 186 -10.71 -9.46 -9.02
CA PRO A 186 -9.88 -8.34 -8.61
C PRO A 186 -8.74 -8.07 -9.61
N GLU A 187 -8.50 -6.82 -9.92
CA GLU A 187 -7.36 -6.40 -10.74
C GLU A 187 -6.07 -6.46 -9.89
N VAL A 188 -5.04 -7.15 -10.39
CA VAL A 188 -3.71 -7.17 -9.78
C VAL A 188 -2.79 -6.25 -10.56
N LEU A 189 -2.41 -5.15 -9.95
CA LEU A 189 -1.52 -4.11 -10.49
C LEU A 189 -0.12 -4.30 -9.90
N GLU A 190 0.86 -4.79 -10.68
CA GLU A 190 2.25 -4.93 -10.25
C GLU A 190 3.11 -3.83 -10.87
N PHE A 191 4.00 -3.23 -10.06
CA PHE A 191 4.87 -2.13 -10.50
C PHE A 191 6.15 -2.01 -9.67
N ASP A 192 7.15 -1.35 -10.26
CA ASP A 192 8.41 -1.00 -9.62
C ASP A 192 8.34 0.43 -9.06
N ILE A 193 8.22 0.54 -7.73
CA ILE A 193 8.06 1.83 -7.05
C ILE A 193 9.31 2.71 -7.09
N ARG A 194 10.44 2.17 -7.57
CA ARG A 194 11.68 2.93 -7.72
C ARG A 194 11.63 3.92 -8.88
N SER A 195 10.81 3.64 -9.91
CA SER A 195 10.67 4.52 -11.07
C SER A 195 9.94 5.81 -10.70
N ASN A 196 10.44 6.96 -11.17
CA ASN A 196 9.76 8.24 -11.02
C ASN A 196 8.48 8.33 -11.85
N THR A 197 8.34 7.53 -12.92
CA THR A 197 7.14 7.51 -13.76
C THR A 197 5.93 6.83 -13.11
N VAL A 198 6.09 6.27 -11.90
CA VAL A 198 4.94 5.86 -11.07
C VAL A 198 4.05 7.07 -10.76
N ILE A 199 4.64 8.27 -10.62
CA ILE A 199 3.88 9.51 -10.44
C ILE A 199 3.01 9.72 -11.68
N ASP A 200 1.74 10.05 -11.47
CA ASP A 200 0.72 10.23 -12.51
C ASP A 200 0.38 8.95 -13.33
N SER A 201 0.85 7.78 -12.91
CA SER A 201 0.43 6.50 -13.50
C SER A 201 -0.84 5.94 -12.82
N LYS A 202 -1.40 4.85 -13.38
CA LYS A 202 -2.53 4.12 -12.76
C LYS A 202 -2.20 3.51 -11.39
N TYR A 203 -0.93 3.39 -11.04
CA TYR A 203 -0.44 2.85 -9.76
C TYR A 203 -0.29 3.92 -8.67
N TYR A 204 -0.47 5.20 -9.03
CA TYR A 204 -0.14 6.31 -8.14
C TYR A 204 -1.15 6.50 -7.00
N TYR A 205 -2.44 6.28 -7.27
CA TYR A 205 -3.51 6.49 -6.30
C TYR A 205 -4.01 5.20 -5.69
N VAL A 206 -4.22 5.23 -4.37
CA VAL A 206 -4.80 4.15 -3.57
C VAL A 206 -6.27 4.44 -3.36
N TYR A 207 -7.10 3.44 -3.57
CA TYR A 207 -8.55 3.51 -3.41
C TYR A 207 -9.02 2.73 -2.18
N PRO A 208 -10.26 3.00 -1.70
CA PRO A 208 -10.90 2.14 -0.69
C PRO A 208 -10.88 0.66 -1.12
N ASN A 209 -10.68 -0.22 -0.14
CA ASN A 209 -10.59 -1.67 -0.31
C ASN A 209 -9.37 -2.19 -1.10
N ASP A 210 -8.43 -1.33 -1.54
CA ASP A 210 -7.16 -1.79 -2.10
C ASP A 210 -6.36 -2.60 -1.07
N VAL A 211 -5.73 -3.69 -1.52
CA VAL A 211 -4.73 -4.42 -0.74
C VAL A 211 -3.36 -4.21 -1.37
N ILE A 212 -2.47 -3.57 -0.64
CA ILE A 212 -1.09 -3.32 -1.07
C ILE A 212 -0.21 -4.44 -0.51
N TYR A 213 0.42 -5.18 -1.40
CA TYR A 213 1.32 -6.27 -1.03
C TYR A 213 2.76 -5.95 -1.40
N VAL A 214 3.65 -6.05 -0.42
CA VAL A 214 5.08 -5.89 -0.60
C VAL A 214 5.76 -7.22 -0.29
N SER A 215 6.28 -7.88 -1.32
CA SER A 215 7.01 -9.14 -1.14
C SER A 215 8.38 -8.91 -0.50
N ARG A 216 8.92 -9.94 0.12
CA ARG A 216 10.30 -9.93 0.59
C ARG A 216 11.25 -10.13 -0.58
N SER A 217 12.32 -9.33 -0.65
CA SER A 217 13.36 -9.50 -1.67
C SER A 217 14.11 -10.84 -1.48
N PRO A 218 14.22 -11.70 -2.50
CA PRO A 218 14.94 -12.98 -2.38
C PRO A 218 16.38 -12.84 -1.89
N GLY A 219 17.03 -11.74 -2.29
CA GLY A 219 18.40 -11.44 -1.84
C GLY A 219 18.51 -10.93 -0.39
N SER A 220 17.40 -10.70 0.30
CA SER A 220 17.42 -10.13 1.66
C SER A 220 18.04 -11.07 2.70
N PHE A 221 17.99 -12.38 2.50
CA PHE A 221 18.65 -13.37 3.34
C PHE A 221 20.16 -13.22 3.40
N TYR A 222 20.76 -12.76 2.31
CA TYR A 222 22.22 -12.59 2.18
C TYR A 222 22.65 -11.14 2.42
N LYS A 223 21.73 -10.23 2.64
CA LYS A 223 22.05 -8.82 2.90
C LYS A 223 22.48 -8.64 4.35
N VAL A 224 23.71 -8.17 4.51
CA VAL A 224 24.21 -7.69 5.79
C VAL A 224 23.57 -6.33 6.07
N SER A 225 22.61 -6.28 6.96
CA SER A 225 21.81 -5.08 7.23
C SER A 225 22.46 -4.11 8.23
N SER A 226 23.53 -4.53 8.90
CA SER A 226 24.21 -3.70 9.90
C SER A 226 25.73 -3.90 9.87
N TYR A 227 26.47 -2.86 10.31
CA TYR A 227 27.92 -2.94 10.46
C TYR A 227 28.33 -4.07 11.43
N SER A 228 27.61 -4.28 12.51
CA SER A 228 27.84 -5.39 13.44
C SER A 228 27.67 -6.77 12.79
N GLY A 229 26.66 -6.94 11.91
CA GLY A 229 26.48 -8.16 11.13
C GLY A 229 27.65 -8.42 10.17
N PHE A 230 28.15 -7.36 9.52
CA PHE A 230 29.33 -7.47 8.67
C PHE A 230 30.58 -7.90 9.47
N VAL A 231 30.84 -7.24 10.60
CA VAL A 231 31.96 -7.61 11.50
C VAL A 231 31.81 -9.04 12.01
N ALA A 232 30.61 -9.50 12.35
CA ALA A 232 30.35 -10.86 12.80
C ALA A 232 30.68 -11.90 11.71
N ILE A 233 30.30 -11.66 10.45
CA ILE A 233 30.60 -12.56 9.33
C ILE A 233 32.11 -12.61 9.09
N VAL A 234 32.80 -11.47 9.08
CA VAL A 234 34.25 -11.40 8.87
C VAL A 234 34.99 -12.08 10.01
N SER A 235 34.63 -11.84 11.26
CA SER A 235 35.27 -12.45 12.42
C SER A 235 35.05 -13.96 12.50
N SER A 236 33.84 -14.44 12.17
CA SER A 236 33.54 -15.88 12.15
C SER A 236 34.30 -16.61 11.04
N SER A 237 34.38 -16.03 9.84
CA SER A 237 35.15 -16.59 8.72
C SER A 237 36.63 -16.62 9.03
N LEU A 238 37.19 -15.58 9.66
CA LEU A 238 38.60 -15.53 10.08
C LEU A 238 38.89 -16.57 11.16
N SER A 239 38.02 -16.76 12.14
CA SER A 239 38.15 -17.77 13.20
C SER A 239 38.16 -19.19 12.64
N LEU A 240 37.25 -19.48 11.70
CA LEU A 240 37.20 -20.78 11.02
C LEU A 240 38.50 -21.05 10.24
N LEU A 241 39.02 -20.06 9.57
CA LEU A 241 40.26 -20.15 8.80
C LEU A 241 41.47 -20.40 9.68
N ILE A 242 41.57 -19.72 10.83
CA ILE A 242 42.63 -19.94 11.83
C ILE A 242 42.53 -21.37 12.39
N ALA A 243 41.32 -21.85 12.67
CA ALA A 243 41.09 -23.21 13.15
C ALA A 243 41.56 -24.27 12.13
N VAL A 244 41.25 -24.09 10.84
CA VAL A 244 41.69 -25.00 9.77
C VAL A 244 43.23 -24.96 9.59
N LEU A 245 43.85 -23.77 9.64
CA LEU A 245 45.30 -23.64 9.55
C LEU A 245 46.01 -24.30 10.71
N ASN A 246 45.50 -24.14 11.94
CA ASN A 246 46.07 -24.84 13.12
C ASN A 246 45.92 -26.36 13.02
N TYR A 247 44.79 -26.84 12.50
CA TYR A 247 44.58 -28.27 12.28
C TYR A 247 45.59 -28.85 11.27
N THR A 248 45.84 -28.14 10.17
CA THR A 248 46.79 -28.57 9.11
C THR A 248 48.27 -28.45 9.52
N THR A 249 48.59 -27.70 10.59
CA THR A 249 49.95 -27.60 11.15
C THR A 249 50.25 -28.60 12.24
N LEU A 250 49.23 -29.29 12.79
CA LEU A 250 49.32 -30.32 13.83
C LEU A 250 49.49 -31.72 13.24
N PHE A 251 49.25 -31.91 11.96
CA PHE A 251 49.46 -33.14 11.21
C PHE A 251 50.41 -32.87 10.03
#